data_1a16c445ef95569de053dc5c45ec305e
#
_entry.id   1a16c445ef95569de053dc5c45ec305e
#
_cell.length_a   1.000
_cell.length_b   1.000
_cell.length_c   1.000
_cell.angle_alpha   90.00
_cell.angle_beta   90.00
_cell.angle_gamma   90.00
#
_symmetry.space_group_name_H-M   'P 1'
#
loop_
_entity.id
_entity.type
_entity.pdbx_description
1 polymer ?
#
loop_
_entity_poly.entity_id
_entity_poly.type
_entity_poly.pdbx_seq_one_letter_code
_entity_poly.pdbx_strand_id
1 'polypeptide(L)' 'MSMNGNPPAKKLAWAVLTKGSSTSCSEVVKVTDHAEADQTVKDNPGVYYKSGPFLLA' A
#
# COMPACT_ATOMS: atom_id res chain seq x y z
N MET A 1 3.97 27.94 -15.05
CA MET A 1 4.30 27.72 -14.61
C MET A 1 4.16 27.42 -13.93
N SER A 2 4.07 27.00 -13.61
CA SER A 2 4.11 26.70 -12.93
C SER A 2 4.29 26.36 -12.41
N MET A 3 4.40 26.09 -12.28
CA MET A 3 4.73 25.86 -11.66
C MET A 3 4.98 25.90 -11.05
N ASN A 4 4.92 25.84 -10.91
CA ASN A 4 5.23 26.02 -10.21
C ASN A 4 5.59 25.92 -9.36
N GLY A 5 5.57 25.87 -9.54
CA GLY A 5 6.53 25.99 -8.49
C GLY A 5 6.34 25.08 -7.32
N ASN A 6 5.18 24.55 -7.13
CA ASN A 6 4.94 23.62 -6.04
C ASN A 6 5.33 22.21 -6.47
N PRO A 7 6.10 21.51 -5.63
CA PRO A 7 6.31 20.10 -5.88
C PRO A 7 4.97 19.38 -5.84
N PRO A 8 4.82 18.29 -6.56
CA PRO A 8 3.61 17.50 -6.48
C PRO A 8 3.34 17.14 -5.04
N ALA A 9 2.11 17.22 -4.64
CA ALA A 9 1.74 16.77 -3.31
C ALA A 9 2.12 15.30 -3.17
N LYS A 10 2.81 14.97 -2.11
CA LYS A 10 3.15 13.59 -1.84
C LYS A 10 1.89 12.85 -1.46
N LYS A 11 1.69 11.71 -2.04
CA LYS A 11 0.55 10.87 -1.73
C LYS A 11 0.94 9.83 -0.72
N LEU A 12 0.04 9.57 0.19
CA LEU A 12 0.18 8.42 1.07
C LEU A 12 -0.33 7.18 0.35
N ALA A 13 0.42 6.10 0.48
CA ALA A 13 0.05 4.84 -0.13
C ALA A 13 0.23 3.72 0.88
N TRP A 14 -0.51 2.66 0.68
CA TRP A 14 -0.41 1.46 1.51
C TRP A 14 -0.12 0.28 0.63
N ALA A 15 0.71 -0.61 1.12
CA ALA A 15 1.01 -1.85 0.44
C ALA A 15 0.12 -2.96 1.01
N VAL A 16 -0.39 -3.80 0.13
CA VAL A 16 -1.06 -5.03 0.52
C VAL A 16 -0.10 -6.16 0.25
N LEU A 17 0.18 -6.96 1.26
CA LEU A 17 1.17 -8.01 1.17
C LEU A 17 0.55 -9.34 1.58
N THR A 18 1.08 -10.41 1.03
CA THR A 18 0.73 -11.74 1.49
C THR A 18 1.35 -11.97 2.85
N LYS A 19 0.68 -12.75 3.68
CA LYS A 19 1.26 -13.13 4.96
C LYS A 19 2.36 -14.15 4.73
N GLY A 20 3.51 -13.89 5.31
CA GLY A 20 4.62 -14.81 5.22
C GLY A 20 4.38 -16.05 6.09
N SER A 21 5.20 -17.05 5.87
CA SER A 21 5.18 -18.27 6.65
C SER A 21 6.61 -18.64 7.04
N SER A 22 6.77 -19.75 7.72
CA SER A 22 8.10 -20.23 8.08
C SER A 22 8.93 -20.61 6.85
N THR A 23 8.27 -20.82 5.70
CA THR A 23 8.94 -21.25 4.47
C THR A 23 8.84 -20.25 3.34
N SER A 24 8.11 -19.15 3.52
CA SER A 24 7.97 -18.15 2.48
C SER A 24 7.92 -16.74 3.06
N CYS A 25 8.41 -15.79 2.29
CA CYS A 25 8.41 -14.39 2.67
C CYS A 25 7.12 -13.73 2.22
N SER A 26 6.78 -12.61 2.88
CA SER A 26 5.68 -11.78 2.43
C SER A 26 6.03 -11.15 1.08
N GLU A 27 5.04 -11.06 0.20
CA GLU A 27 5.21 -10.44 -1.10
C GLU A 27 4.18 -9.35 -1.30
N VAL A 28 4.58 -8.26 -1.93
CA VAL A 28 3.68 -7.15 -2.22
C VAL A 28 2.75 -7.58 -3.36
N VAL A 29 1.45 -7.48 -3.11
CA VAL A 29 0.42 -7.78 -4.09
C VAL A 29 0.06 -6.54 -4.87
N LYS A 30 -0.11 -5.42 -4.16
CA LYS A 30 -0.44 -4.14 -4.79
C LYS A 30 -0.05 -3.01 -3.84
N VAL A 31 0.08 -1.82 -4.41
CA VAL A 31 0.25 -0.57 -3.66
C VAL A 31 -0.88 0.36 -4.08
N THR A 32 -1.63 0.88 -3.13
CA THR A 32 -2.83 1.63 -3.42
C THR A 32 -3.17 2.57 -2.26
N ASP A 33 -4.31 3.25 -2.34
CA ASP A 33 -4.75 4.11 -1.24
C ASP A 33 -5.27 3.28 -0.06
N HIS A 34 -5.51 3.97 1.04
CA HIS A 34 -5.92 3.31 2.28
C HIS A 34 -7.24 2.57 2.11
N ALA A 35 -8.21 3.20 1.45
CA ALA A 35 -9.54 2.61 1.34
C ALA A 35 -9.50 1.30 0.55
N GLU A 36 -8.78 1.28 -0.56
CA GLU A 36 -8.68 0.07 -1.37
C GLU A 36 -7.84 -1.00 -0.69
N ALA A 37 -6.74 -0.59 -0.05
CA ALA A 37 -5.92 -1.54 0.69
C ALA A 37 -6.71 -2.21 1.80
N ASP A 38 -7.45 -1.41 2.56
CA ASP A 38 -8.27 -1.91 3.65
C ASP A 38 -9.36 -2.87 3.13
N GLN A 39 -10.00 -2.50 2.03
CA GLN A 39 -11.03 -3.34 1.43
C GLN A 39 -10.46 -4.67 0.94
N THR A 40 -9.28 -4.62 0.30
CA THR A 40 -8.63 -5.84 -0.18
C THR A 40 -8.32 -6.80 0.97
N VAL A 41 -7.85 -6.25 2.08
CA VAL A 41 -7.55 -7.07 3.26
C VAL A 41 -8.85 -7.65 3.85
N LYS A 42 -9.91 -6.86 3.91
CA LYS A 42 -11.19 -7.32 4.44
C LYS A 42 -11.83 -8.39 3.57
N ASP A 43 -11.66 -8.27 2.24
CA ASP A 43 -12.22 -9.24 1.31
C ASP A 43 -11.46 -10.58 1.34
N ASN A 44 -10.26 -10.58 1.90
CA ASN A 44 -9.40 -11.75 1.93
C ASN A 44 -8.84 -11.96 3.34
N PRO A 45 -9.72 -12.20 4.33
CA PRO A 45 -9.27 -12.30 5.71
C PRO A 45 -8.29 -13.46 5.88
N GLY A 46 -7.23 -13.20 6.61
CA GLY A 46 -6.22 -14.22 6.86
C GLY A 46 -5.23 -14.43 5.73
N VAL A 47 -5.41 -13.76 4.58
CA VAL A 47 -4.56 -13.94 3.40
C VAL A 47 -3.56 -12.79 3.27
N TYR A 48 -4.04 -11.57 3.44
CA TYR A 48 -3.23 -10.38 3.24
C TYR A 48 -3.14 -9.53 4.50
N TYR A 49 -2.14 -8.66 4.53
CA TYR A 49 -2.09 -7.60 5.54
C TYR A 49 -1.69 -6.29 4.87
N LYS A 50 -1.96 -5.21 5.56
CA LYS A 50 -1.72 -3.86 5.07
C LYS A 50 -0.52 -3.28 5.79
N SER A 51 0.35 -2.61 5.06
CA SER A 51 1.52 -1.94 5.61
C SER A 51 1.61 -0.52 5.06
N GLY A 52 2.00 0.41 5.88
CA GLY A 52 2.11 1.81 5.52
C GLY A 52 1.72 2.70 6.67
N PRO A 53 1.54 4.01 6.41
CA PRO A 53 1.60 4.62 5.07
C PRO A 53 3.01 4.84 4.58
N PHE A 54 3.14 4.88 3.26
CA PHE A 54 4.37 5.25 2.59
C PHE A 54 4.14 6.54 1.82
N LEU A 55 5.17 7.33 1.67
CA LEU A 55 5.10 8.54 0.87
C LEU A 55 5.56 8.23 -0.56
N LEU A 56 4.71 8.55 -1.52
CA LEU A 56 5.05 8.46 -2.93
C LEU A 56 5.46 9.84 -3.42
N ALA A 57 6.58 9.90 -4.08
CA ALA A 57 7.09 11.14 -4.64
C ALA A 57 6.33 11.51 -5.89
#